data_f8af3ccde600d0e70ae174d79b688692
#
_entry.id   f8af3ccde600d0e70ae174d79b688692
#
_cell.length_a   1.000
_cell.length_b   1.000
_cell.length_c   1.000
_cell.angle_alpha   90.00
_cell.angle_beta   90.00
_cell.angle_gamma   90.00
#
_symmetry.space_group_name_H-M   'P 1'
#
loop_
_entity.id
_entity.type
_entity.pdbx_description
1 polymer ?
#
loop_
_entity_poly.entity_id
_entity_poly.type
_entity_poly.pdbx_seq_one_letter_code
_entity_poly.pdbx_strand_id
1 'polypeptide(L)'
;VFEAFSLVTNREPISRSVLEAYGFDTSKVVDLACPAFMFEPASTQDIAPFIQGTPIENKEKPTIGFVLCGWNMIQGPFNREDWKDEEFVQYVELIIHIVREFDVNICLMSHSNGFILPPNFKPIKGRDYPIVEQLYRILQKTEIADSVYLMDGLYNPKITKGIIANFDMLISGR
;
A
#
# COMPACT_ATOMS: atom_id res chain seq x y z
N VAL A 1 -17.78 -14.74 -21.77
CA VAL A 1 -16.35 -14.50 -21.49
C VAL A 1 -15.78 -15.63 -20.63
N PHE A 2 -16.44 -15.99 -19.52
CA PHE A 2 -15.98 -17.03 -18.59
C PHE A 2 -15.78 -18.39 -19.26
N GLU A 3 -16.69 -18.79 -20.15
CA GLU A 3 -16.66 -20.06 -20.89
C GLU A 3 -15.48 -20.18 -21.87
N ALA A 4 -14.92 -19.05 -22.30
CA ALA A 4 -13.81 -19.02 -23.25
C ALA A 4 -12.45 -19.42 -22.62
N PHE A 5 -12.35 -19.48 -21.30
CA PHE A 5 -11.12 -19.87 -20.61
C PHE A 5 -11.10 -21.35 -20.29
N SER A 6 -9.92 -21.96 -20.48
CA SER A 6 -9.71 -23.37 -20.11
C SER A 6 -9.49 -23.55 -18.60
N LEU A 7 -8.99 -22.51 -17.93
CA LEU A 7 -8.72 -22.47 -16.51
C LEU A 7 -8.93 -21.04 -16.00
N VAL A 8 -9.54 -20.91 -14.86
CA VAL A 8 -9.68 -19.63 -14.13
C VAL A 8 -9.10 -19.82 -12.73
N THR A 9 -8.27 -18.91 -12.28
CA THR A 9 -7.71 -18.97 -10.93
C THR A 9 -8.26 -17.86 -10.06
N ASN A 10 -8.71 -18.20 -8.86
CA ASN A 10 -9.03 -17.26 -7.80
C ASN A 10 -7.88 -17.19 -6.80
N ARG A 11 -7.64 -15.99 -6.27
CA ARG A 11 -6.67 -15.82 -5.19
C ARG A 11 -7.28 -15.90 -3.79
N GLU A 12 -8.60 -16.08 -3.70
CA GLU A 12 -9.34 -16.23 -2.44
C GLU A 12 -10.69 -16.94 -2.69
N PRO A 13 -11.20 -17.73 -1.73
CA PRO A 13 -12.35 -18.63 -1.97
C PRO A 13 -13.69 -17.90 -2.07
N ILE A 14 -13.83 -16.68 -1.53
CA ILE A 14 -15.09 -15.92 -1.56
C ILE A 14 -15.54 -15.63 -2.99
N SER A 15 -14.60 -15.34 -3.90
CA SER A 15 -14.92 -15.11 -5.32
C SER A 15 -15.62 -16.29 -5.98
N ARG A 16 -15.26 -17.53 -5.63
CA ARG A 16 -15.95 -18.73 -6.13
C ARG A 16 -17.41 -18.71 -5.72
N SER A 17 -17.68 -18.50 -4.42
CA SER A 17 -19.06 -18.47 -3.90
C SER A 17 -19.90 -17.36 -4.54
N VAL A 18 -19.28 -16.20 -4.82
CA VAL A 18 -19.96 -15.11 -5.54
C VAL A 18 -20.29 -15.52 -6.96
N LEU A 19 -19.36 -16.12 -7.69
CA LEU A 19 -19.60 -16.61 -9.07
C LEU A 19 -20.73 -17.64 -9.11
N GLU A 20 -20.74 -18.59 -8.17
CA GLU A 20 -21.81 -19.60 -8.05
C GLU A 20 -23.17 -18.96 -7.76
N ALA A 21 -23.22 -17.98 -6.86
CA ALA A 21 -24.44 -17.25 -6.54
C ALA A 21 -25.01 -16.49 -7.76
N TYR A 22 -24.16 -16.09 -8.71
CA TYR A 22 -24.57 -15.48 -9.97
C TYR A 22 -24.78 -16.49 -11.11
N GLY A 23 -24.75 -17.79 -10.82
CA GLY A 23 -25.04 -18.86 -11.79
C GLY A 23 -23.93 -19.18 -12.78
N PHE A 24 -22.68 -18.77 -12.47
CA PHE A 24 -21.53 -19.15 -13.30
C PHE A 24 -21.10 -20.59 -13.02
N ASP A 25 -20.69 -21.30 -14.07
CA ASP A 25 -20.05 -22.60 -13.92
C ASP A 25 -18.62 -22.43 -13.37
N THR A 26 -18.42 -22.88 -12.14
CA THR A 26 -17.12 -22.80 -11.46
C THR A 26 -16.26 -24.06 -11.57
N SER A 27 -16.65 -25.02 -12.41
CA SER A 27 -15.92 -26.28 -12.60
C SER A 27 -14.45 -26.09 -13.05
N LYS A 28 -14.18 -24.98 -13.74
CA LYS A 28 -12.84 -24.59 -14.21
C LYS A 28 -12.10 -23.65 -13.25
N VAL A 29 -12.70 -23.30 -12.12
CA VAL A 29 -12.12 -22.38 -11.15
C VAL A 29 -11.27 -23.14 -10.14
N VAL A 30 -10.01 -22.74 -10.01
CA VAL A 30 -9.09 -23.27 -9.01
C VAL A 30 -8.68 -22.15 -8.06
N ASP A 31 -8.80 -22.40 -6.76
CA ASP A 31 -8.39 -21.47 -5.73
C ASP A 31 -6.89 -21.63 -5.50
N LEU A 32 -6.12 -20.58 -5.78
CA LEU A 32 -4.66 -20.53 -5.66
C LEU A 32 -4.25 -19.30 -4.85
N ALA A 33 -3.02 -19.35 -4.32
CA ALA A 33 -2.42 -18.17 -3.71
C ALA A 33 -2.25 -17.04 -4.75
N CYS A 34 -2.30 -15.79 -4.28
CA CYS A 34 -2.05 -14.64 -5.15
C CYS A 34 -0.66 -14.77 -5.81
N PRO A 35 -0.56 -14.62 -7.14
CA PRO A 35 0.73 -14.69 -7.86
C PRO A 35 1.79 -13.71 -7.32
N ALA A 36 1.37 -12.64 -6.64
CA ALA A 36 2.29 -11.71 -6.00
C ALA A 36 3.21 -12.36 -4.96
N PHE A 37 2.82 -13.48 -4.35
CA PHE A 37 3.69 -14.23 -3.43
C PHE A 37 4.90 -14.87 -4.15
N MET A 38 4.75 -15.22 -5.42
CA MET A 38 5.85 -15.81 -6.23
C MET A 38 6.79 -14.75 -6.80
N PHE A 39 6.43 -13.48 -6.70
CA PHE A 39 7.22 -12.40 -7.26
C PHE A 39 8.38 -12.05 -6.32
N GLU A 40 9.61 -12.22 -6.79
CA GLU A 40 10.80 -11.96 -5.99
C GLU A 40 10.96 -10.45 -5.69
N PRO A 41 11.26 -10.08 -4.43
CA PRO A 41 11.57 -8.70 -4.07
C PRO A 41 12.90 -8.26 -4.69
N ALA A 42 13.10 -6.96 -4.84
CA ALA A 42 14.40 -6.41 -5.14
C ALA A 42 15.38 -6.66 -3.98
N SER A 43 16.64 -6.85 -4.30
CA SER A 43 17.70 -7.01 -3.28
C SER A 43 17.90 -5.74 -2.46
N THR A 44 18.54 -5.87 -1.31
CA THR A 44 18.91 -4.71 -0.48
C THR A 44 19.77 -3.72 -1.27
N GLN A 45 20.65 -4.18 -2.15
CA GLN A 45 21.47 -3.33 -3.01
C GLN A 45 20.63 -2.54 -4.02
N ASP A 46 19.59 -3.17 -4.60
CA ASP A 46 18.70 -2.52 -5.58
C ASP A 46 17.81 -1.45 -4.94
N ILE A 47 17.43 -1.63 -3.67
CA ILE A 47 16.58 -0.67 -2.95
C ILE A 47 17.38 0.45 -2.27
N ALA A 48 18.68 0.29 -2.06
CA ALA A 48 19.53 1.24 -1.34
C ALA A 48 19.34 2.72 -1.78
N PRO A 49 19.25 3.04 -3.09
CA PRO A 49 19.05 4.42 -3.53
C PRO A 49 17.69 5.02 -3.12
N PHE A 50 16.71 4.18 -2.81
CA PHE A 50 15.34 4.59 -2.48
C PHE A 50 15.07 4.69 -0.99
N ILE A 51 15.93 4.10 -0.15
CA ILE A 51 15.79 4.08 1.30
C ILE A 51 16.80 4.99 2.02
N GLN A 52 17.68 5.65 1.26
CA GLN A 52 18.69 6.53 1.81
C GLN A 52 18.06 7.63 2.67
N GLY A 53 18.58 7.81 3.89
CA GLY A 53 18.07 8.78 4.85
C GLY A 53 16.72 8.40 5.49
N THR A 54 16.22 7.18 5.24
CA THR A 54 15.03 6.65 5.91
C THR A 54 15.42 5.71 7.05
N PRO A 55 14.49 5.43 8.00
CA PRO A 55 14.76 4.48 9.08
C PRO A 55 14.99 3.04 8.61
N ILE A 56 14.62 2.72 7.36
CA ILE A 56 14.88 1.41 6.75
C ILE A 56 16.38 1.21 6.54
N GLU A 57 17.13 2.26 6.25
CA GLU A 57 18.57 2.21 6.08
C GLU A 57 19.29 1.99 7.42
N ASN A 58 18.93 2.79 8.42
CA ASN A 58 19.67 2.86 9.69
C ASN A 58 19.25 1.80 10.70
N LYS A 59 18.01 1.34 10.67
CA LYS A 59 17.44 0.29 11.56
C LYS A 59 17.71 0.50 13.07
N GLU A 60 17.76 1.76 13.51
CA GLU A 60 17.96 2.09 14.93
C GLU A 60 16.76 1.70 15.80
N LYS A 61 15.55 1.78 15.21
CA LYS A 61 14.28 1.39 15.82
C LYS A 61 13.50 0.51 14.85
N PRO A 62 12.58 -0.32 15.36
CA PRO A 62 11.66 -1.05 14.49
C PRO A 62 10.89 -0.07 13.59
N THR A 63 10.70 -0.48 12.33
CA THR A 63 10.05 0.34 11.32
C THR A 63 8.78 -0.32 10.82
N ILE A 64 7.67 0.37 10.94
CA ILE A 64 6.36 -0.08 10.47
C ILE A 64 6.03 0.62 9.16
N GLY A 65 5.78 -0.17 8.11
CA GLY A 65 5.16 0.32 6.89
C GLY A 65 3.67 0.55 7.11
N PHE A 66 3.18 1.75 6.84
CA PHE A 66 1.77 2.09 6.94
C PHE A 66 1.23 2.48 5.56
N VAL A 67 0.37 1.63 5.01
CA VAL A 67 -0.19 1.80 3.65
C VAL A 67 -1.64 2.25 3.75
N LEU A 68 -1.90 3.45 3.29
CA LEU A 68 -3.24 4.02 3.22
C LEU A 68 -3.70 4.15 1.77
N CYS A 69 -4.95 3.82 1.51
CA CYS A 69 -5.58 3.99 0.21
C CYS A 69 -6.96 4.66 0.34
N GLY A 70 -7.47 5.20 -0.77
CA GLY A 70 -8.74 5.90 -0.77
C GLY A 70 -9.94 5.07 -0.30
N TRP A 71 -9.88 3.74 -0.40
CA TRP A 71 -10.91 2.84 0.12
C TRP A 71 -10.95 2.78 1.66
N ASN A 72 -9.90 3.21 2.33
CA ASN A 72 -9.86 3.32 3.78
C ASN A 72 -10.54 4.59 4.30
N MET A 73 -10.82 5.55 3.41
CA MET A 73 -11.47 6.81 3.76
C MET A 73 -13.00 6.66 3.76
N ILE A 74 -13.68 7.34 4.67
CA ILE A 74 -15.13 7.22 4.89
C ILE A 74 -15.94 7.46 3.61
N GLN A 75 -15.52 8.41 2.77
CA GLN A 75 -16.20 8.74 1.53
C GLN A 75 -15.63 8.03 0.30
N GLY A 76 -14.64 7.16 0.50
CA GLY A 76 -13.97 6.45 -0.59
C GLY A 76 -13.08 7.32 -1.48
N PRO A 77 -12.50 6.75 -2.55
CA PRO A 77 -11.49 7.40 -3.38
C PRO A 77 -12.06 8.22 -4.55
N PHE A 78 -13.37 8.19 -4.78
CA PHE A 78 -13.95 8.70 -6.02
C PHE A 78 -14.47 10.13 -5.87
N ASN A 79 -14.36 10.91 -6.95
CA ASN A 79 -14.93 12.25 -7.08
C ASN A 79 -14.44 13.26 -6.03
N ARG A 80 -13.18 13.12 -5.58
CA ARG A 80 -12.60 14.02 -4.59
C ARG A 80 -11.23 14.48 -5.07
N GLU A 81 -11.01 15.80 -4.95
CA GLU A 81 -9.71 16.43 -5.19
C GLU A 81 -9.09 16.90 -3.86
N ASP A 82 -9.92 17.19 -2.86
CA ASP A 82 -9.50 17.71 -1.56
C ASP A 82 -9.87 16.76 -0.40
N TRP A 83 -8.97 16.64 0.55
CA TRP A 83 -9.12 15.88 1.79
C TRP A 83 -9.01 16.84 2.97
N LYS A 84 -9.97 16.76 3.90
CA LYS A 84 -9.98 17.61 5.10
C LYS A 84 -9.22 16.94 6.23
N ASP A 85 -8.52 17.73 7.05
CA ASP A 85 -7.72 17.21 8.17
C ASP A 85 -8.54 16.36 9.15
N GLU A 86 -9.84 16.73 9.35
CA GLU A 86 -10.74 16.00 10.25
C GLU A 86 -10.99 14.54 9.84
N GLU A 87 -10.84 14.23 8.56
CA GLU A 87 -11.04 12.87 8.05
C GLU A 87 -9.88 11.92 8.42
N PHE A 88 -8.76 12.49 8.87
CA PHE A 88 -7.55 11.74 9.24
C PHE A 88 -7.41 11.54 10.75
N VAL A 89 -8.28 12.09 11.58
CA VAL A 89 -8.14 12.08 13.05
C VAL A 89 -7.87 10.69 13.59
N GLN A 90 -8.63 9.68 13.17
CA GLN A 90 -8.46 8.31 13.64
C GLN A 90 -7.11 7.71 13.27
N TYR A 91 -6.59 8.02 12.08
CA TYR A 91 -5.27 7.56 11.63
C TYR A 91 -4.15 8.27 12.37
N VAL A 92 -4.31 9.57 12.62
CA VAL A 92 -3.35 10.38 13.39
C VAL A 92 -3.26 9.84 14.83
N GLU A 93 -4.39 9.66 15.51
CA GLU A 93 -4.45 9.12 16.87
C GLU A 93 -3.84 7.71 16.96
N LEU A 94 -4.17 6.84 16.01
CA LEU A 94 -3.61 5.49 15.92
C LEU A 94 -2.09 5.52 15.77
N ILE A 95 -1.58 6.34 14.85
CA ILE A 95 -0.13 6.41 14.57
C ILE A 95 0.61 7.01 15.77
N ILE A 96 0.08 8.07 16.38
CA ILE A 96 0.64 8.65 17.61
C ILE A 96 0.71 7.61 18.72
N HIS A 97 -0.37 6.85 18.93
CA HIS A 97 -0.41 5.78 19.92
C HIS A 97 0.65 4.71 19.65
N ILE A 98 0.75 4.22 18.40
CA ILE A 98 1.74 3.21 18.01
C ILE A 98 3.17 3.70 18.26
N VAL A 99 3.49 4.92 17.83
CA VAL A 99 4.85 5.46 18.00
C VAL A 99 5.21 5.61 19.46
N ARG A 100 4.29 6.11 20.29
CA ARG A 100 4.52 6.32 21.74
C ARG A 100 4.64 5.02 22.52
N GLU A 101 3.79 4.05 22.21
CA GLU A 101 3.72 2.79 22.96
C GLU A 101 4.87 1.85 22.62
N PHE A 102 5.30 1.82 21.36
CA PHE A 102 6.25 0.82 20.88
C PHE A 102 7.63 1.40 20.50
N ASP A 103 7.83 2.71 20.58
CA ASP A 103 9.06 3.40 20.21
C ASP A 103 9.55 3.00 18.79
N VAL A 104 8.68 3.14 17.80
CA VAL A 104 8.90 2.72 16.41
C VAL A 104 8.93 3.89 15.45
N ASN A 105 9.47 3.66 14.26
CA ASN A 105 9.33 4.55 13.12
C ASN A 105 8.14 4.12 12.24
N ILE A 106 7.48 5.08 11.61
CA ILE A 106 6.41 4.87 10.65
C ILE A 106 6.85 5.34 9.27
N CYS A 107 6.80 4.44 8.29
CA CYS A 107 6.97 4.77 6.88
C CYS A 107 5.62 4.75 6.17
N LEU A 108 5.11 5.93 5.83
CA LEU A 108 3.87 6.07 5.10
C LEU A 108 4.08 5.76 3.62
N MET A 109 3.22 4.92 3.05
CA MET A 109 3.28 4.53 1.64
C MET A 109 1.91 4.63 0.97
N SER A 110 1.91 5.07 -0.29
CA SER A 110 0.75 4.99 -1.16
C SER A 110 0.51 3.53 -1.59
N HIS A 111 -0.76 3.10 -1.59
CA HIS A 111 -1.11 1.75 -2.04
C HIS A 111 -0.90 1.57 -3.54
N SER A 112 -1.19 2.58 -4.36
CA SER A 112 -1.13 2.46 -5.81
C SER A 112 -0.44 3.63 -6.48
N ASN A 113 0.27 3.32 -7.56
CA ASN A 113 0.74 4.30 -8.54
C ASN A 113 -0.22 4.35 -9.73
N GLY A 114 -0.17 5.44 -10.48
CA GLY A 114 -0.85 5.61 -11.75
C GLY A 114 0.10 5.50 -12.94
N PHE A 115 -0.47 5.60 -14.13
CA PHE A 115 0.29 5.64 -15.39
C PHE A 115 -0.29 6.72 -16.30
N ILE A 116 0.59 7.41 -17.02
CA ILE A 116 0.18 8.12 -18.22
C ILE A 116 -0.13 7.06 -19.28
N LEU A 117 -1.32 7.17 -19.90
CA LEU A 117 -1.74 6.23 -20.94
C LEU A 117 -0.81 6.23 -22.18
N PRO A 118 -0.94 5.21 -23.06
CA PRO A 118 -0.14 5.15 -24.28
C PRO A 118 -0.10 6.49 -25.04
N PRO A 119 1.00 6.78 -25.75
CA PRO A 119 2.14 5.89 -25.99
C PRO A 119 3.22 5.88 -24.89
N ASN A 120 3.14 6.78 -23.92
CA ASN A 120 4.28 7.06 -23.03
C ASN A 120 4.42 6.13 -21.82
N PHE A 121 3.34 5.48 -21.37
CA PHE A 121 3.31 4.58 -20.19
C PHE A 121 4.18 5.02 -18.99
N LYS A 122 4.30 6.31 -18.78
CA LYS A 122 5.13 6.84 -17.70
C LYS A 122 4.41 6.65 -16.35
N PRO A 123 5.06 6.03 -15.34
CA PRO A 123 4.51 5.98 -13.98
C PRO A 123 4.30 7.39 -13.43
N ILE A 124 3.20 7.58 -12.72
CA ILE A 124 2.89 8.81 -11.99
C ILE A 124 2.40 8.46 -10.59
N LYS A 125 2.42 9.41 -9.67
CA LYS A 125 1.80 9.26 -8.36
C LYS A 125 0.32 8.97 -8.54
N GLY A 126 -0.17 7.89 -7.91
CA GLY A 126 -1.54 7.43 -8.04
C GLY A 126 -2.53 8.21 -7.19
N ARG A 127 -3.79 7.79 -7.21
CA ARG A 127 -4.89 8.43 -6.48
C ARG A 127 -4.73 8.38 -4.96
N ASP A 128 -3.99 7.41 -4.45
CA ASP A 128 -3.79 7.25 -3.01
C ASP A 128 -2.69 8.17 -2.48
N TYR A 129 -1.80 8.68 -3.36
CA TYR A 129 -0.68 9.50 -2.93
C TYR A 129 -1.10 10.81 -2.22
N PRO A 130 -2.08 11.60 -2.73
CA PRO A 130 -2.52 12.81 -2.04
C PRO A 130 -3.05 12.55 -0.62
N ILE A 131 -3.67 11.39 -0.40
CA ILE A 131 -4.18 10.97 0.91
C ILE A 131 -3.02 10.74 1.88
N VAL A 132 -2.03 9.99 1.44
CA VAL A 132 -0.84 9.68 2.25
C VAL A 132 -0.02 10.95 2.52
N GLU A 133 0.13 11.82 1.53
CA GLU A 133 0.82 13.10 1.67
C GLU A 133 0.10 14.03 2.66
N GLN A 134 -1.24 14.07 2.64
CA GLN A 134 -2.01 14.86 3.60
C GLN A 134 -1.84 14.33 5.03
N LEU A 135 -1.94 13.01 5.22
CA LEU A 135 -1.68 12.39 6.52
C LEU A 135 -0.27 12.72 7.02
N TYR A 136 0.73 12.62 6.15
CA TYR A 136 2.10 13.00 6.49
C TYR A 136 2.20 14.45 6.96
N ARG A 137 1.60 15.40 6.22
CA ARG A 137 1.61 16.82 6.59
C ARG A 137 0.96 17.12 7.94
N ILE A 138 -0.09 16.35 8.29
CA ILE A 138 -0.73 16.48 9.61
C ILE A 138 0.21 15.96 10.69
N LEU A 139 0.80 14.77 10.51
CA LEU A 139 1.70 14.15 11.47
C LEU A 139 2.99 14.97 11.69
N GLN A 140 3.48 15.68 10.68
CA GLN A 140 4.62 16.59 10.80
C GLN A 140 4.36 17.79 11.71
N LYS A 141 3.12 18.05 12.11
CA LYS A 141 2.75 19.09 13.08
C LYS A 141 2.58 18.54 14.51
N THR A 142 2.85 17.27 14.73
CA THR A 142 2.72 16.59 16.02
C THR A 142 4.09 16.33 16.66
N GLU A 143 4.08 15.90 17.91
CA GLU A 143 5.29 15.57 18.67
C GLU A 143 6.02 14.31 18.17
N ILE A 144 5.42 13.53 17.26
CA ILE A 144 6.05 12.34 16.68
C ILE A 144 6.64 12.59 15.28
N ALA A 145 6.74 13.84 14.85
CA ALA A 145 7.17 14.21 13.50
C ALA A 145 8.48 13.52 13.08
N ASP A 146 9.45 13.46 13.99
CA ASP A 146 10.78 12.85 13.75
C ASP A 146 10.74 11.32 13.57
N SER A 147 9.63 10.68 13.94
CA SER A 147 9.43 9.23 13.78
C SER A 147 8.57 8.89 12.55
N VAL A 148 8.13 9.86 11.76
CA VAL A 148 7.25 9.64 10.61
C VAL A 148 7.93 10.06 9.30
N TYR A 149 7.97 9.14 8.36
CA TYR A 149 8.63 9.28 7.06
C TYR A 149 7.65 9.03 5.93
N LEU A 150 7.77 9.81 4.86
CA LEU A 150 6.99 9.62 3.64
C LEU A 150 7.83 8.94 2.57
N MET A 151 7.40 7.77 2.13
CA MET A 151 7.98 7.07 0.98
C MET A 151 7.34 7.63 -0.30
N ASP A 152 7.89 8.72 -0.85
CA ASP A 152 7.29 9.51 -1.93
C ASP A 152 7.73 9.12 -3.34
N GLY A 153 8.57 8.09 -3.46
CA GLY A 153 9.11 7.64 -4.75
C GLY A 153 8.09 6.90 -5.61
N LEU A 154 8.35 6.92 -6.92
CA LEU A 154 7.64 6.10 -7.90
C LEU A 154 8.39 4.78 -8.08
N TYR A 155 8.06 3.81 -7.27
CA TYR A 155 8.72 2.50 -7.27
C TYR A 155 8.04 1.54 -8.24
N ASN A 156 8.82 0.75 -8.95
CA ASN A 156 8.28 -0.41 -9.65
C ASN A 156 7.90 -1.51 -8.63
N PRO A 157 7.07 -2.50 -9.02
CA PRO A 157 6.60 -3.52 -8.08
C PRO A 157 7.72 -4.30 -7.38
N LYS A 158 8.86 -4.52 -8.05
CA LYS A 158 10.00 -5.24 -7.49
C LYS A 158 10.68 -4.44 -6.38
N ILE A 159 10.91 -3.16 -6.61
CA ILE A 159 11.44 -2.23 -5.62
C ILE A 159 10.47 -2.07 -4.46
N THR A 160 9.17 -1.86 -4.73
CA THR A 160 8.15 -1.76 -3.68
C THR A 160 8.16 -2.98 -2.78
N LYS A 161 8.19 -4.19 -3.35
CA LYS A 161 8.25 -5.43 -2.55
C LYS A 161 9.56 -5.53 -1.76
N GLY A 162 10.69 -5.09 -2.32
CA GLY A 162 11.97 -5.01 -1.62
C GLY A 162 11.94 -4.06 -0.43
N ILE A 163 11.33 -2.88 -0.57
CA ILE A 163 11.13 -1.93 0.52
C ILE A 163 10.25 -2.55 1.61
N ILE A 164 9.10 -3.10 1.24
CA ILE A 164 8.14 -3.74 2.17
C ILE A 164 8.81 -4.89 2.94
N ALA A 165 9.66 -5.69 2.29
CA ALA A 165 10.39 -6.78 2.93
C ALA A 165 11.41 -6.33 4.00
N ASN A 166 11.71 -5.03 4.07
CA ASN A 166 12.61 -4.46 5.06
C ASN A 166 11.87 -3.75 6.23
N PHE A 167 10.55 -3.73 6.23
CA PHE A 167 9.78 -3.34 7.41
C PHE A 167 9.72 -4.49 8.41
N ASP A 168 9.69 -4.15 9.69
CA ASP A 168 9.46 -5.12 10.77
C ASP A 168 7.98 -5.52 10.84
N MET A 169 7.09 -4.62 10.42
CA MET A 169 5.65 -4.85 10.32
C MET A 169 5.04 -4.04 9.18
N LEU A 170 3.97 -4.54 8.59
CA LEU A 170 3.17 -3.82 7.61
C LEU A 170 1.72 -3.69 8.11
N ILE A 171 1.22 -2.46 8.16
CA ILE A 171 -0.19 -2.15 8.39
C ILE A 171 -0.78 -1.70 7.05
N SER A 172 -1.73 -2.44 6.53
CA SER A 172 -2.36 -2.15 5.25
C SER A 172 -3.82 -2.55 5.25
N GLY A 173 -4.67 -1.74 4.67
CA GLY A 173 -6.10 -2.03 4.49
C GLY A 173 -6.39 -2.96 3.30
N ARG A 174 -5.37 -3.39 2.58
CA ARG A 174 -5.49 -4.27 1.40
C ARG A 174 -4.27 -5.15 1.24
#